data_cc4f57c18999b6ff3b938cb2048f09d2
#
_entry.id   cc4f57c18999b6ff3b938cb2048f09d2
#
_cell.length_a   1.000
_cell.length_b   1.000
_cell.length_c   1.000
_cell.angle_alpha   90.00
_cell.angle_beta   90.00
_cell.angle_gamma   90.00
#
_symmetry.space_group_name_H-M   'P 1'
#
loop_
_entity.id
_entity.type
_entity.pdbx_description
1 polymer ?
#
loop_
_entity_poly.entity_id
_entity_poly.type
_entity_poly.pdbx_seq_one_letter_code
_entity_poly.pdbx_strand_id
1 'polypeptide(L)'
;MRFSAFLKFLTILYELSLFNDEARTLSSSSFAKISIHSDSRRVEKVKDYINQHYKEEVRLNKLADLVGMAPVSFSRFFKLRTGKNLSEYVIDIRLGFAARLLVDSTMSIAEVCYECGFNNLSNFNRIFKKNKDCSPKEFRESYRKNKIII
;
A
#
# COMPACT_ATOMS: atom_id res chain seq x y z
N MET A 1 24.90 38.36 -47.41
CA MET A 1 23.89 37.24 -47.49
C MET A 1 23.89 36.23 -46.34
N ARG A 2 24.80 36.27 -45.40
CA ARG A 2 24.85 35.30 -44.28
C ARG A 2 23.96 35.63 -43.06
N PHE A 3 23.62 36.89 -42.85
CA PHE A 3 22.82 37.33 -41.68
C PHE A 3 21.33 36.92 -41.76
N SER A 4 20.75 36.89 -42.95
CA SER A 4 19.35 36.53 -43.16
C SER A 4 19.07 35.04 -42.87
N ALA A 5 20.00 34.14 -43.14
CA ALA A 5 19.87 32.72 -42.86
C ALA A 5 19.97 32.43 -41.36
N PHE A 6 20.84 33.14 -40.65
CA PHE A 6 21.01 33.00 -39.19
C PHE A 6 19.78 33.50 -38.44
N LEU A 7 19.18 34.63 -38.84
CA LEU A 7 17.94 35.12 -38.26
C LEU A 7 16.77 34.15 -38.49
N LYS A 8 16.65 33.59 -39.67
CA LYS A 8 15.64 32.56 -39.96
C LYS A 8 15.82 31.30 -39.10
N PHE A 9 17.06 30.89 -38.92
CA PHE A 9 17.38 29.74 -38.06
C PHE A 9 16.99 30.00 -36.58
N LEU A 10 17.29 31.19 -36.05
CA LEU A 10 16.89 31.58 -34.69
C LEU A 10 15.37 31.69 -34.54
N THR A 11 14.65 32.17 -35.57
CA THR A 11 13.18 32.23 -35.54
C THR A 11 12.58 30.81 -35.51
N ILE A 12 13.10 29.90 -36.32
CA ILE A 12 12.66 28.49 -36.31
C ILE A 12 12.95 27.83 -34.98
N LEU A 13 14.13 28.05 -34.36
CA LEU A 13 14.44 27.54 -33.04
C LEU A 13 13.50 28.10 -31.94
N TYR A 14 13.19 29.39 -32.03
CA TYR A 14 12.25 30.02 -31.12
C TYR A 14 10.83 29.44 -31.25
N GLU A 15 10.32 29.30 -32.45
CA GLU A 15 9.03 28.67 -32.71
C GLU A 15 9.00 27.20 -32.25
N LEU A 16 10.05 26.41 -32.52
CA LEU A 16 10.16 25.04 -32.03
C LEU A 16 10.23 24.96 -30.52
N SER A 17 10.81 25.94 -29.83
CA SER A 17 10.84 26.00 -28.37
C SER A 17 9.44 26.25 -27.79
N LEU A 18 8.64 27.10 -28.43
CA LEU A 18 7.25 27.33 -28.03
C LEU A 18 6.36 26.09 -28.24
N PHE A 19 6.53 25.41 -29.38
CA PHE A 19 5.81 24.17 -29.65
C PHE A 19 6.21 23.02 -28.72
N ASN A 20 7.49 22.97 -28.29
CA ASN A 20 7.99 21.92 -27.41
C ASN A 20 7.43 22.02 -25.98
N ASP A 21 7.14 23.23 -25.50
CA ASP A 21 6.50 23.44 -24.20
C ASP A 21 5.02 22.99 -24.21
N GLU A 22 4.26 23.30 -25.27
CA GLU A 22 2.88 22.82 -25.41
C GLU A 22 2.82 21.30 -25.61
N ALA A 23 3.70 20.71 -26.42
CA ALA A 23 3.78 19.26 -26.61
C ALA A 23 4.17 18.52 -25.34
N ARG A 24 5.09 19.07 -24.53
CA ARG A 24 5.44 18.52 -23.21
C ARG A 24 4.30 18.54 -22.24
N THR A 25 3.53 19.63 -22.18
CA THR A 25 2.42 19.79 -21.25
C THR A 25 1.28 18.82 -21.57
N LEU A 26 0.93 18.66 -22.84
CA LEU A 26 -0.15 17.75 -23.27
C LEU A 26 0.21 16.28 -23.13
N SER A 27 1.44 15.87 -23.49
CA SER A 27 1.86 14.48 -23.34
C SER A 27 2.07 14.09 -21.87
N SER A 28 2.69 14.95 -21.06
CA SER A 28 2.99 14.62 -19.67
C SER A 28 1.73 14.50 -18.81
N SER A 29 0.70 15.35 -19.02
CA SER A 29 -0.55 15.29 -18.26
C SER A 29 -1.39 14.06 -18.59
N SER A 30 -1.44 13.67 -19.87
CA SER A 30 -2.18 12.47 -20.30
C SER A 30 -1.47 11.19 -19.85
N PHE A 31 -0.14 11.09 -20.00
CA PHE A 31 0.64 9.96 -19.50
C PHE A 31 0.62 9.88 -17.98
N ALA A 32 0.69 11.00 -17.27
CA ALA A 32 0.59 11.04 -15.82
C ALA A 32 -0.78 10.53 -15.34
N LYS A 33 -1.89 10.95 -15.96
CA LYS A 33 -3.24 10.47 -15.63
C LYS A 33 -3.40 8.98 -15.89
N ILE A 34 -2.92 8.46 -17.01
CA ILE A 34 -2.97 7.03 -17.35
C ILE A 34 -2.11 6.22 -16.36
N SER A 35 -0.92 6.70 -16.03
CA SER A 35 -0.02 6.07 -15.05
C SER A 35 -0.65 6.02 -13.66
N ILE A 36 -1.20 7.13 -13.17
CA ILE A 36 -1.87 7.20 -11.87
C ILE A 36 -3.05 6.23 -11.81
N HIS A 37 -3.85 6.12 -12.86
CA HIS A 37 -5.02 5.24 -12.89
C HIS A 37 -4.62 3.75 -12.95
N SER A 38 -3.56 3.42 -13.69
CA SER A 38 -3.03 2.05 -13.74
C SER A 38 -2.41 1.64 -12.41
N ASP A 39 -1.70 2.54 -11.76
CA ASP A 39 -1.07 2.31 -10.46
C ASP A 39 -2.11 2.14 -9.34
N SER A 40 -3.18 2.94 -9.34
CA SER A 40 -4.28 2.77 -8.38
C SER A 40 -4.93 1.39 -8.50
N ARG A 41 -5.23 0.95 -9.71
CA ARG A 41 -5.80 -0.41 -9.96
C ARG A 41 -4.86 -1.52 -9.53
N ARG A 42 -3.55 -1.37 -9.74
CA ARG A 42 -2.55 -2.36 -9.27
C ARG A 42 -2.53 -2.45 -7.74
N VAL A 43 -2.54 -1.31 -7.05
CA VAL A 43 -2.55 -1.27 -5.59
C VAL A 43 -3.84 -1.89 -5.04
N GLU A 44 -5.01 -1.58 -5.60
CA GLU A 44 -6.29 -2.17 -5.19
C GLU A 44 -6.27 -3.69 -5.36
N LYS A 45 -5.83 -4.19 -6.51
CA LYS A 45 -5.72 -5.63 -6.76
C LYS A 45 -4.82 -6.35 -5.74
N VAL A 46 -3.71 -5.71 -5.33
CA VAL A 46 -2.82 -6.25 -4.31
C VAL A 46 -3.48 -6.23 -2.93
N LYS A 47 -4.16 -5.14 -2.57
CA LYS A 47 -4.87 -5.02 -1.29
C LYS A 47 -6.00 -6.05 -1.17
N ASP A 48 -6.76 -6.25 -2.23
CA ASP A 48 -7.83 -7.26 -2.28
C ASP A 48 -7.27 -8.66 -2.08
N TYR A 49 -6.16 -8.98 -2.78
CA TYR A 49 -5.48 -10.26 -2.60
C TYR A 49 -5.03 -10.46 -1.15
N ILE A 50 -4.39 -9.45 -0.53
CA ILE A 50 -3.93 -9.52 0.86
C ILE A 50 -5.12 -9.71 1.80
N ASN A 51 -6.21 -8.97 1.61
CA ASN A 51 -7.42 -9.09 2.43
C ASN A 51 -8.08 -10.48 2.36
N GLN A 52 -7.97 -11.16 1.23
CA GLN A 52 -8.49 -12.52 1.07
C GLN A 52 -7.54 -13.59 1.63
N HIS A 53 -6.22 -13.33 1.63
CA HIS A 53 -5.19 -14.33 1.96
C HIS A 53 -4.32 -13.96 3.17
N TYR A 54 -4.72 -12.98 4.00
CA TYR A 54 -3.88 -12.50 5.12
C TYR A 54 -3.56 -13.58 6.16
N LYS A 55 -4.37 -14.62 6.27
CA LYS A 55 -4.14 -15.74 7.20
C LYS A 55 -2.96 -16.62 6.76
N GLU A 56 -2.70 -16.66 5.47
CA GLU A 56 -1.67 -17.48 4.85
C GLU A 56 -0.34 -16.73 4.72
N GLU A 57 0.68 -17.40 4.18
CA GLU A 57 1.94 -16.77 3.82
C GLU A 57 1.76 -15.89 2.56
N VAL A 58 1.82 -14.57 2.75
CA VAL A 58 1.77 -13.60 1.66
C VAL A 58 3.17 -13.38 1.10
N ARG A 59 3.46 -13.95 -0.07
CA ARG A 59 4.77 -13.89 -0.73
C ARG A 59 4.90 -12.71 -1.67
N LEU A 60 6.01 -11.97 -1.55
CA LEU A 60 6.32 -10.82 -2.40
C LEU A 60 6.24 -11.16 -3.89
N ASN A 61 6.87 -12.28 -4.30
CA ASN A 61 6.93 -12.69 -5.71
C ASN A 61 5.53 -12.89 -6.30
N LYS A 62 4.64 -13.54 -5.55
CA LYS A 62 3.25 -13.77 -5.99
C LYS A 62 2.49 -12.48 -6.23
N LEU A 63 2.69 -11.47 -5.39
CA LEU A 63 2.08 -10.16 -5.56
C LEU A 63 2.70 -9.37 -6.71
N ALA A 64 4.00 -9.47 -6.89
CA ALA A 64 4.70 -8.87 -8.02
C ALA A 64 4.17 -9.43 -9.35
N ASP A 65 4.05 -10.76 -9.46
CA ASP A 65 3.50 -11.45 -10.63
C ASP A 65 2.03 -11.05 -10.89
N LEU A 66 1.23 -10.91 -9.83
CA LEU A 66 -0.18 -10.50 -9.91
C LEU A 66 -0.39 -9.15 -10.62
N VAL A 67 0.59 -8.26 -10.52
CA VAL A 67 0.54 -6.91 -11.13
C VAL A 67 1.54 -6.72 -12.28
N GLY A 68 2.21 -7.81 -12.70
CA GLY A 68 3.16 -7.80 -13.83
C GLY A 68 4.41 -6.97 -13.55
N MET A 69 4.97 -7.05 -12.36
CA MET A 69 6.17 -6.30 -11.94
C MET A 69 7.29 -7.24 -11.49
N ALA A 70 8.55 -6.82 -11.69
CA ALA A 70 9.68 -7.49 -11.05
C ALA A 70 9.60 -7.29 -9.51
N PRO A 71 9.99 -8.29 -8.68
CA PRO A 71 9.86 -8.23 -7.22
C PRO A 71 10.47 -6.98 -6.57
N VAL A 72 11.65 -6.56 -7.02
CA VAL A 72 12.32 -5.36 -6.50
C VAL A 72 11.54 -4.09 -6.84
N SER A 73 11.04 -3.98 -8.07
CA SER A 73 10.21 -2.86 -8.51
C SER A 73 8.89 -2.81 -7.76
N PHE A 74 8.25 -3.97 -7.56
CA PHE A 74 7.02 -4.09 -6.78
C PHE A 74 7.22 -3.64 -5.33
N SER A 75 8.30 -4.06 -4.67
CA SER A 75 8.58 -3.66 -3.29
C SER A 75 8.66 -2.13 -3.13
N ARG A 76 9.37 -1.46 -4.03
CA ARG A 76 9.46 0.02 -4.06
C ARG A 76 8.13 0.68 -4.36
N PHE A 77 7.43 0.18 -5.37
CA PHE A 77 6.12 0.64 -5.79
C PHE A 77 5.10 0.54 -4.65
N PHE A 78 5.02 -0.62 -4.00
CA PHE A 78 4.08 -0.87 -2.92
C PHE A 78 4.34 0.06 -1.72
N LYS A 79 5.61 0.18 -1.30
CA LYS A 79 6.00 1.10 -0.22
C LYS A 79 5.69 2.56 -0.56
N LEU A 80 5.93 3.00 -1.80
CA LEU A 80 5.62 4.35 -2.24
C LEU A 80 4.11 4.64 -2.19
N ARG A 81 3.28 3.68 -2.57
CA ARG A 81 1.82 3.83 -2.65
C ARG A 81 1.08 3.63 -1.33
N THR A 82 1.63 2.83 -0.42
CA THR A 82 0.97 2.50 0.87
C THR A 82 1.64 3.13 2.08
N GLY A 83 2.83 3.68 1.91
CA GLY A 83 3.66 4.19 3.01
C GLY A 83 4.35 3.11 3.86
N LYS A 84 4.07 1.81 3.59
CA LYS A 84 4.53 0.67 4.37
C LYS A 84 5.15 -0.40 3.49
N ASN A 85 6.11 -1.15 4.01
CA ASN A 85 6.55 -2.36 3.31
C ASN A 85 5.47 -3.46 3.39
N LEU A 86 5.61 -4.50 2.56
CA LEU A 86 4.61 -5.57 2.49
C LEU A 86 4.38 -6.27 3.83
N SER A 87 5.45 -6.58 4.56
CA SER A 87 5.34 -7.27 5.86
C SER A 87 4.61 -6.42 6.90
N GLU A 88 4.93 -5.13 6.99
CA GLU A 88 4.24 -4.18 7.87
C GLU A 88 2.75 -4.08 7.51
N TYR A 89 2.43 -3.99 6.22
CA TYR A 89 1.06 -3.89 5.75
C TYR A 89 0.24 -5.15 6.10
N VAL A 90 0.79 -6.34 5.87
CA VAL A 90 0.13 -7.63 6.24
C VAL A 90 -0.08 -7.73 7.75
N ILE A 91 0.92 -7.33 8.55
CA ILE A 91 0.79 -7.29 10.02
C ILE A 91 -0.35 -6.37 10.45
N ASP A 92 -0.47 -5.19 9.87
CA ASP A 92 -1.56 -4.26 10.22
C ASP A 92 -2.94 -4.83 9.89
N ILE A 93 -3.09 -5.49 8.74
CA ILE A 93 -4.34 -6.18 8.37
C ILE A 93 -4.67 -7.27 9.40
N ARG A 94 -3.70 -8.12 9.73
CA ARG A 94 -3.85 -9.18 10.75
C ARG A 94 -4.24 -8.62 12.11
N LEU A 95 -3.61 -7.53 12.55
CA LEU A 95 -3.93 -6.88 13.82
C LEU A 95 -5.31 -6.23 13.81
N GLY A 96 -5.77 -5.70 12.69
CA GLY A 96 -7.13 -5.19 12.53
C GLY A 96 -8.18 -6.29 12.72
N PHE A 97 -7.98 -7.45 12.09
CA PHE A 97 -8.84 -8.62 12.29
C PHE A 97 -8.76 -9.18 13.71
N ALA A 98 -7.55 -9.24 14.29
CA ALA A 98 -7.37 -9.68 15.67
C ALA A 98 -8.12 -8.78 16.68
N ALA A 99 -8.02 -7.47 16.52
CA ALA A 99 -8.75 -6.51 17.35
C ALA A 99 -10.27 -6.74 17.29
N ARG A 100 -10.80 -6.98 16.08
CA ARG A 100 -12.21 -7.30 15.87
C ARG A 100 -12.60 -8.62 16.58
N LEU A 101 -11.84 -9.70 16.37
CA LEU A 101 -12.12 -10.99 17.03
C LEU A 101 -12.02 -10.92 18.56
N LEU A 102 -11.10 -10.11 19.10
CA LEU A 102 -10.96 -9.89 20.52
C LEU A 102 -12.23 -9.27 21.14
N VAL A 103 -12.92 -8.42 20.40
CA VAL A 103 -14.15 -7.73 20.85
C VAL A 103 -15.40 -8.56 20.60
N ASP A 104 -15.50 -9.17 19.42
CA ASP A 104 -16.73 -9.76 18.91
C ASP A 104 -16.85 -11.27 19.15
N SER A 105 -15.79 -11.94 19.65
CA SER A 105 -15.80 -13.38 19.88
C SER A 105 -15.45 -13.77 21.31
N THR A 106 -15.72 -15.03 21.64
CA THR A 106 -15.32 -15.67 22.90
C THR A 106 -14.00 -16.45 22.80
N MET A 107 -13.35 -16.42 21.64
CA MET A 107 -12.08 -17.11 21.37
C MET A 107 -11.00 -16.71 22.39
N SER A 108 -10.15 -17.64 22.79
CA SER A 108 -8.97 -17.34 23.60
C SER A 108 -7.99 -16.43 22.83
N ILE A 109 -7.07 -15.79 23.52
CA ILE A 109 -6.03 -14.96 22.88
C ILE A 109 -5.17 -15.79 21.92
N ALA A 110 -4.90 -17.04 22.26
CA ALA A 110 -4.14 -17.96 21.41
C ALA A 110 -4.91 -18.32 20.13
N GLU A 111 -6.19 -18.62 20.23
CA GLU A 111 -7.04 -18.89 19.05
C GLU A 111 -7.10 -17.67 18.13
N VAL A 112 -7.30 -16.48 18.67
CA VAL A 112 -7.28 -15.23 17.87
C VAL A 112 -5.93 -15.04 17.18
N CYS A 113 -4.83 -15.29 17.86
CA CYS A 113 -3.48 -15.21 17.28
C CYS A 113 -3.36 -16.09 16.03
N TYR A 114 -3.68 -17.38 16.15
CA TYR A 114 -3.56 -18.33 15.05
C TYR A 114 -4.60 -18.09 13.94
N GLU A 115 -5.82 -17.75 14.30
CA GLU A 115 -6.89 -17.44 13.36
C GLU A 115 -6.54 -16.21 12.48
N CYS A 116 -5.76 -15.27 13.00
CA CYS A 116 -5.29 -14.12 12.25
C CYS A 116 -3.98 -14.36 11.47
N GLY A 117 -3.48 -15.61 11.43
CA GLY A 117 -2.29 -15.98 10.64
C GLY A 117 -0.96 -15.66 11.34
N PHE A 118 -0.94 -15.45 12.66
CA PHE A 118 0.30 -15.39 13.42
C PHE A 118 0.72 -16.80 13.85
N ASN A 119 2.00 -17.13 13.71
CA ASN A 119 2.53 -18.45 14.02
C ASN A 119 3.09 -18.56 15.45
N ASN A 120 3.14 -17.46 16.19
CA ASN A 120 3.75 -17.40 17.52
C ASN A 120 3.03 -16.41 18.43
N LEU A 121 2.47 -16.92 19.53
CA LEU A 121 1.70 -16.13 20.49
C LEU A 121 2.52 -15.04 21.18
N SER A 122 3.78 -15.31 21.53
CA SER A 122 4.65 -14.31 22.16
C SER A 122 4.96 -13.15 21.23
N ASN A 123 5.25 -13.46 19.95
CA ASN A 123 5.44 -12.45 18.93
C ASN A 123 4.16 -11.64 18.65
N PHE A 124 3.01 -12.32 18.58
CA PHE A 124 1.71 -11.66 18.44
C PHE A 124 1.47 -10.66 19.58
N ASN A 125 1.62 -11.08 20.84
CA ASN A 125 1.43 -10.22 22.00
C ASN A 125 2.35 -8.99 21.97
N ARG A 126 3.62 -9.18 21.61
CA ARG A 126 4.60 -8.10 21.49
C ARG A 126 4.22 -7.11 20.39
N ILE A 127 3.84 -7.59 19.21
CA ILE A 127 3.46 -6.76 18.06
C ILE A 127 2.14 -6.04 18.35
N PHE A 128 1.16 -6.73 18.91
CA PHE A 128 -0.13 -6.16 19.28
C PHE A 128 0.06 -5.01 20.29
N LYS A 129 0.81 -5.25 21.38
CA LYS A 129 1.11 -4.24 22.39
C LYS A 129 1.83 -3.01 21.80
N LYS A 130 2.79 -3.23 20.88
CA LYS A 130 3.48 -2.14 20.18
C LYS A 130 2.54 -1.28 19.32
N ASN A 131 1.49 -1.90 18.73
CA ASN A 131 0.58 -1.21 17.80
C ASN A 131 -0.64 -0.59 18.47
N LYS A 132 -1.07 -1.14 19.59
CA LYS A 132 -2.30 -0.75 20.31
C LYS A 132 -2.06 -0.18 21.70
N ASP A 133 -0.79 -0.05 22.10
CA ASP A 133 -0.32 0.45 23.40
C ASP A 133 -0.84 -0.36 24.62
N CYS A 134 -1.50 -1.49 24.38
CA CYS A 134 -2.00 -2.41 25.40
C CYS A 134 -1.93 -3.87 24.92
N SER A 135 -1.91 -4.82 25.86
CA SER A 135 -1.94 -6.24 25.52
C SER A 135 -3.31 -6.65 24.93
N PRO A 136 -3.38 -7.77 24.17
CA PRO A 136 -4.65 -8.29 23.66
C PRO A 136 -5.70 -8.54 24.76
N LYS A 137 -5.26 -8.95 25.95
CA LYS A 137 -6.13 -9.18 27.11
C LYS A 137 -6.71 -7.85 27.62
N GLU A 138 -5.88 -6.86 27.88
CA GLU A 138 -6.30 -5.51 28.30
C GLU A 138 -7.23 -4.87 27.28
N PHE A 139 -6.92 -5.02 25.98
CA PHE A 139 -7.75 -4.54 24.88
C PHE A 139 -9.16 -5.13 24.95
N ARG A 140 -9.28 -6.46 25.10
CA ARG A 140 -10.57 -7.15 25.25
C ARG A 140 -11.34 -6.68 26.47
N GLU A 141 -10.67 -6.55 27.61
CA GLU A 141 -11.29 -6.15 28.87
C GLU A 141 -11.83 -4.73 28.84
N SER A 142 -11.10 -3.80 28.22
CA SER A 142 -11.54 -2.42 28.07
C SER A 142 -12.84 -2.29 27.26
N TYR A 143 -12.95 -3.05 26.17
CA TYR A 143 -14.17 -3.04 25.36
C TYR A 143 -15.36 -3.74 26.03
N ARG A 144 -15.12 -4.82 26.80
CA ARG A 144 -16.20 -5.48 27.56
C ARG A 144 -16.76 -4.60 28.66
N LYS A 145 -15.93 -3.86 29.38
CA LYS A 145 -16.37 -2.90 30.39
C LYS A 145 -17.26 -1.80 29.81
N ASN A 146 -16.90 -1.27 28.64
CA ASN A 146 -17.67 -0.23 27.95
C ASN A 146 -19.04 -0.73 27.43
N LYS A 147 -19.18 -2.04 27.15
CA LYS A 147 -20.44 -2.65 26.68
C LYS A 147 -21.47 -2.87 27.81
N ILE A 148 -21.04 -2.82 29.08
CA ILE A 148 -21.90 -3.06 30.26
C ILE A 148 -22.54 -1.75 30.78
N ILE A 149 -22.09 -0.59 30.26
CA ILE A 149 -22.55 0.74 30.73
C ILE A 149 -23.69 1.31 29.86
N ILE A 150 -24.18 0.55 28.87
CA ILE A 150 -25.33 0.89 28.02
C ILE A 150 -26.46 -0.07 28.35
#